data_b23a7c6d4f910fa7f6a9af63ad2cadf2
#
_entry.id   b23a7c6d4f910fa7f6a9af63ad2cadf2
#
_cell.length_a   1.000
_cell.length_b   1.000
_cell.length_c   1.000
_cell.angle_alpha   90.00
_cell.angle_beta   90.00
_cell.angle_gamma   90.00
#
_symmetry.space_group_name_H-M   'P 1'
#
loop_
_entity.id
_entity.type
_entity.pdbx_description
1 polymer ?
#
loop_
_entity_poly.entity_id
_entity_poly.type
_entity_poly.pdbx_seq_one_letter_code
_entity_poly.pdbx_strand_id
1 'polypeptide(L)'
;MIKKSLQKLYLALIFIILYAPIVTLMVLSFNQSKTRSKWGGFTLKWYKELFQNEQIMSAFYTTLIIAFLSAAAATVIGTAAAIAIQGMKNRWRTLYMGVTNIPMMNAEIVMGVSLMLLFIACRMTLGFGTILIAHITFNIPYVILSVAPKLKQTNRHVYEAALDLGASPLNAFFKVVFPDIVPGVLSGFMLAFTMSLDDFVITHFTKGPGIDTLSTKIYTEVRKGIKPEINALSTIMFVTVLVLLILINYSPEEKEDTKTKKKRAKKPSKVKKILLRRVIPVTICVLFLYGGFYYSRESNVMNSDKVVVYNWGEYLDPEVLTMFEEETGIDVVYEEFETNEILYPKISSGAIAYDVICPSDYMIQRMIENDLLAEINFDNIPNVKNIGKDYMEQSRQFDPENKYSVPYCWG
;
A
#
# COMPACT_ATOMS: atom_id res chain seq x y z
N MET A 1 -46.41 -9.95 -4.47
CA MET A 1 -45.85 -9.08 -3.42
C MET A 1 -44.85 -9.81 -2.54
N ILE A 2 -45.12 -11.00 -2.07
CA ILE A 2 -44.27 -11.81 -1.17
C ILE A 2 -42.86 -12.02 -1.73
N LYS A 3 -42.70 -12.35 -3.04
CA LYS A 3 -41.39 -12.58 -3.69
C LYS A 3 -40.50 -11.34 -3.66
N LYS A 4 -41.05 -10.13 -3.87
CA LYS A 4 -40.30 -8.86 -3.80
C LYS A 4 -39.90 -8.50 -2.37
N SER A 5 -40.74 -8.83 -1.38
CA SER A 5 -40.44 -8.61 0.04
C SER A 5 -39.34 -9.54 0.51
N LEU A 6 -39.35 -10.82 0.10
CA LEU A 6 -38.32 -11.81 0.40
C LEU A 6 -36.95 -11.41 -0.23
N GLN A 7 -36.97 -10.90 -1.45
CA GLN A 7 -35.75 -10.38 -2.12
C GLN A 7 -35.15 -9.19 -1.38
N LYS A 8 -35.99 -8.26 -0.89
CA LYS A 8 -35.50 -7.11 -0.10
C LYS A 8 -34.93 -7.54 1.24
N LEU A 9 -35.61 -8.51 1.91
CA LEU A 9 -35.12 -9.07 3.17
C LEU A 9 -33.77 -9.77 2.99
N TYR A 10 -33.62 -10.58 1.93
CA TYR A 10 -32.38 -11.25 1.59
C TYR A 10 -31.23 -10.27 1.32
N LEU A 11 -31.49 -9.22 0.51
CA LEU A 11 -30.52 -8.16 0.29
C LEU A 11 -30.14 -7.44 1.58
N ALA A 12 -31.12 -7.09 2.43
CA ALA A 12 -30.84 -6.44 3.71
C ALA A 12 -29.99 -7.33 4.62
N LEU A 13 -30.26 -8.63 4.67
CA LEU A 13 -29.47 -9.60 5.44
C LEU A 13 -28.00 -9.64 4.96
N ILE A 14 -27.78 -9.69 3.63
CA ILE A 14 -26.44 -9.66 3.05
C ILE A 14 -25.71 -8.38 3.45
N PHE A 15 -26.37 -7.22 3.32
CA PHE A 15 -25.77 -5.94 3.70
C PHE A 15 -25.43 -5.89 5.19
N ILE A 16 -26.31 -6.38 6.05
CA ILE A 16 -26.04 -6.45 7.50
C ILE A 16 -24.80 -7.31 7.76
N ILE A 17 -24.73 -8.50 7.20
CA ILE A 17 -23.59 -9.42 7.40
C ILE A 17 -22.28 -8.79 6.91
N LEU A 18 -22.29 -8.12 5.74
CA LEU A 18 -21.10 -7.49 5.17
C LEU A 18 -20.63 -6.27 5.96
N TYR A 19 -21.55 -5.44 6.42
CA TYR A 19 -21.19 -4.18 7.09
C TYR A 19 -21.14 -4.26 8.61
N ALA A 20 -21.73 -5.29 9.23
CA ALA A 20 -21.72 -5.45 10.69
C ALA A 20 -20.31 -5.44 11.30
N PRO A 21 -19.29 -6.12 10.75
CA PRO A 21 -17.92 -6.04 11.29
C PRO A 21 -17.36 -4.62 11.24
N ILE A 22 -17.59 -3.89 10.14
CA ILE A 22 -17.11 -2.53 9.96
C ILE A 22 -17.80 -1.58 10.95
N VAL A 23 -19.11 -1.68 11.07
CA VAL A 23 -19.90 -0.89 12.06
C VAL A 23 -19.45 -1.21 13.48
N THR A 24 -19.16 -2.47 13.78
CA THR A 24 -18.65 -2.87 15.09
C THR A 24 -17.31 -2.20 15.40
N LEU A 25 -16.36 -2.20 14.45
CA LEU A 25 -15.08 -1.50 14.61
C LEU A 25 -15.28 0.00 14.80
N MET A 26 -16.20 0.61 14.03
CA MET A 26 -16.55 2.03 14.18
C MET A 26 -17.10 2.34 15.57
N VAL A 27 -18.01 1.51 16.10
CA VAL A 27 -18.55 1.69 17.45
C VAL A 27 -17.45 1.50 18.50
N LEU A 28 -16.61 0.48 18.36
CA LEU A 28 -15.51 0.21 19.29
C LEU A 28 -14.42 1.30 19.26
N SER A 29 -14.28 2.07 18.18
CA SER A 29 -13.34 3.20 18.12
C SER A 29 -13.70 4.35 19.08
N PHE A 30 -14.97 4.40 19.50
CA PHE A 30 -15.46 5.36 20.51
C PHE A 30 -15.55 4.78 21.91
N ASN A 31 -15.17 3.52 22.11
CA ASN A 31 -15.24 2.86 23.43
C ASN A 31 -14.05 3.29 24.30
N GLN A 32 -14.29 3.81 25.50
CA GLN A 32 -13.26 4.20 26.45
C GLN A 32 -12.44 3.01 26.97
N SER A 33 -13.04 1.82 27.03
CA SER A 33 -12.35 0.61 27.49
C SER A 33 -11.32 0.11 26.48
N LYS A 34 -10.14 -0.29 26.94
CA LYS A 34 -9.14 -1.00 26.13
C LYS A 34 -9.62 -2.39 25.71
N THR A 35 -10.52 -2.99 26.50
CA THR A 35 -11.08 -4.32 26.22
C THR A 35 -12.35 -4.21 25.38
N ARG A 36 -12.49 -5.07 24.37
CA ARG A 36 -13.63 -5.09 23.44
C ARG A 36 -14.93 -5.63 24.05
N SER A 37 -14.80 -6.42 25.11
CA SER A 37 -15.92 -7.11 25.74
C SER A 37 -16.76 -6.20 26.66
N LYS A 38 -16.28 -5.01 27.00
CA LYS A 38 -16.93 -4.10 27.94
C LYS A 38 -17.05 -2.70 27.35
N TRP A 39 -18.26 -2.14 27.33
CA TRP A 39 -18.46 -0.74 26.98
C TRP A 39 -18.13 0.16 28.18
N GLY A 40 -17.08 0.94 28.05
CA GLY A 40 -16.60 1.83 29.13
C GLY A 40 -17.09 3.28 29.06
N GLY A 41 -17.93 3.58 28.06
CA GLY A 41 -18.38 4.95 27.77
C GLY A 41 -17.85 5.51 26.45
N PHE A 42 -18.37 6.67 26.04
CA PHE A 42 -17.96 7.33 24.80
C PHE A 42 -16.68 8.14 25.01
N THR A 43 -15.72 8.00 24.10
CA THR A 43 -14.47 8.77 24.13
C THR A 43 -13.94 9.08 22.72
N LEU A 44 -13.23 10.19 22.59
CA LEU A 44 -12.43 10.55 21.41
C LEU A 44 -10.92 10.45 21.68
N LYS A 45 -10.53 9.88 22.81
CA LYS A 45 -9.14 9.77 23.25
C LYS A 45 -8.27 9.06 22.19
N TRP A 46 -8.75 7.96 21.65
CA TRP A 46 -8.03 7.14 20.65
C TRP A 46 -7.74 7.88 19.36
N TYR A 47 -8.62 8.79 18.94
CA TYR A 47 -8.39 9.65 17.78
C TYR A 47 -7.27 10.66 18.05
N LYS A 48 -7.20 11.22 19.26
CA LYS A 48 -6.13 12.13 19.66
C LYS A 48 -4.78 11.41 19.73
N GLU A 49 -4.73 10.24 20.35
CA GLU A 49 -3.54 9.39 20.45
C GLU A 49 -3.07 8.93 19.07
N LEU A 50 -3.99 8.55 18.16
CA LEU A 50 -3.69 8.21 16.79
C LEU A 50 -2.92 9.32 16.05
N PHE A 51 -3.39 10.56 16.14
CA PHE A 51 -2.72 11.69 15.47
C PHE A 51 -1.39 12.10 16.12
N GLN A 52 -1.15 11.67 17.35
CA GLN A 52 0.12 11.85 18.05
C GLN A 52 1.10 10.70 17.81
N ASN A 53 0.65 9.59 17.29
CA ASN A 53 1.48 8.43 16.99
C ASN A 53 2.24 8.65 15.67
N GLU A 54 3.51 9.03 15.79
CA GLU A 54 4.37 9.34 14.63
C GLU A 54 4.53 8.16 13.67
N GLN A 55 4.62 6.94 14.18
CA GLN A 55 4.77 5.74 13.34
C GLN A 55 3.55 5.49 12.47
N ILE A 56 2.34 5.61 13.04
CA ILE A 56 1.10 5.43 12.28
C ILE A 56 0.91 6.56 11.27
N MET A 57 1.22 7.80 11.66
CA MET A 57 1.11 8.95 10.77
C MET A 57 2.13 8.87 9.62
N SER A 58 3.36 8.46 9.88
CA SER A 58 4.38 8.21 8.85
C SER A 58 3.91 7.13 7.85
N ALA A 59 3.42 6.00 8.35
CA ALA A 59 2.87 4.93 7.50
C ALA A 59 1.67 5.41 6.66
N PHE A 60 0.80 6.24 7.23
CA PHE A 60 -0.33 6.82 6.52
C PHE A 60 0.12 7.74 5.37
N TYR A 61 1.06 8.63 5.61
CA TYR A 61 1.60 9.52 4.57
C TYR A 61 2.34 8.74 3.49
N THR A 62 3.16 7.76 3.88
CA THR A 62 3.86 6.88 2.94
C THR A 62 2.87 6.17 2.02
N THR A 63 1.79 5.63 2.57
CA THR A 63 0.73 4.99 1.78
C THR A 63 0.10 5.93 0.77
N LEU A 64 -0.27 7.14 1.19
CA LEU A 64 -0.89 8.13 0.30
C LEU A 64 0.05 8.56 -0.82
N ILE A 65 1.33 8.79 -0.51
CA ILE A 65 2.34 9.20 -1.49
C ILE A 65 2.55 8.08 -2.52
N ILE A 66 2.76 6.84 -2.06
CA ILE A 66 2.94 5.68 -2.94
C ILE A 66 1.70 5.46 -3.80
N ALA A 67 0.50 5.46 -3.21
CA ALA A 67 -0.74 5.25 -3.92
C ALA A 67 -0.97 6.31 -5.00
N PHE A 68 -0.72 7.58 -4.70
CA PHE A 68 -0.90 8.67 -5.66
C PHE A 68 0.14 8.61 -6.78
N LEU A 69 1.43 8.49 -6.45
CA LEU A 69 2.51 8.46 -7.44
C LEU A 69 2.41 7.23 -8.34
N SER A 70 2.13 6.05 -7.77
CA SER A 70 1.97 4.83 -8.55
C SER A 70 0.75 4.88 -9.45
N ALA A 71 -0.40 5.36 -8.95
CA ALA A 71 -1.62 5.52 -9.75
C ALA A 71 -1.43 6.55 -10.88
N ALA A 72 -0.77 7.68 -10.61
CA ALA A 72 -0.50 8.69 -11.62
C ALA A 72 0.42 8.14 -12.73
N ALA A 73 1.54 7.50 -12.35
CA ALA A 73 2.46 6.89 -13.30
C ALA A 73 1.80 5.74 -14.09
N ALA A 74 1.12 4.84 -13.40
CA ALA A 74 0.39 3.75 -14.04
C ALA A 74 -0.71 4.25 -14.99
N THR A 75 -1.38 5.36 -14.66
CA THR A 75 -2.40 5.97 -15.52
C THR A 75 -1.80 6.49 -16.82
N VAL A 76 -0.67 7.17 -16.76
CA VAL A 76 0.03 7.65 -17.96
C VAL A 76 0.47 6.47 -18.82
N ILE A 77 1.19 5.51 -18.24
CA ILE A 77 1.73 4.34 -18.94
C ILE A 77 0.59 3.46 -19.49
N GLY A 78 -0.40 3.15 -18.66
CA GLY A 78 -1.53 2.29 -19.00
C GLY A 78 -2.43 2.91 -20.07
N THR A 79 -2.65 4.24 -20.03
CA THR A 79 -3.39 4.95 -21.09
C THR A 79 -2.64 4.91 -22.41
N ALA A 80 -1.34 5.18 -22.40
CA ALA A 80 -0.50 5.08 -23.59
C ALA A 80 -0.49 3.65 -24.17
N ALA A 81 -0.36 2.63 -23.29
CA ALA A 81 -0.44 1.22 -23.68
C ALA A 81 -1.81 0.85 -24.26
N ALA A 82 -2.92 1.29 -23.65
CA ALA A 82 -4.26 1.04 -24.16
C ALA A 82 -4.47 1.61 -25.57
N ILE A 83 -3.97 2.82 -25.82
CA ILE A 83 -4.02 3.47 -27.15
C ILE A 83 -3.19 2.66 -28.17
N ALA A 84 -1.96 2.28 -27.80
CA ALA A 84 -1.08 1.49 -28.66
C ALA A 84 -1.72 0.13 -29.00
N ILE A 85 -2.23 -0.61 -28.00
CA ILE A 85 -2.88 -1.91 -28.17
C ILE A 85 -4.12 -1.79 -29.08
N GLN A 86 -4.91 -0.70 -28.95
CA GLN A 86 -6.10 -0.49 -29.79
C GLN A 86 -5.75 -0.28 -31.27
N GLY A 87 -4.58 0.31 -31.56
CA GLY A 87 -4.10 0.49 -32.95
C GLY A 87 -3.49 -0.77 -33.59
N MET A 88 -3.26 -1.83 -32.82
CA MET A 88 -2.61 -3.05 -33.32
C MET A 88 -3.56 -3.95 -34.13
N LYS A 89 -2.99 -4.80 -35.01
CA LYS A 89 -3.72 -5.88 -35.68
C LYS A 89 -4.30 -6.86 -34.67
N ASN A 90 -5.44 -7.47 -34.97
CA ASN A 90 -6.18 -8.32 -34.03
C ASN A 90 -5.33 -9.39 -33.33
N ARG A 91 -4.40 -10.06 -34.02
CA ARG A 91 -3.54 -11.11 -33.42
C ARG A 91 -2.67 -10.53 -32.29
N TRP A 92 -1.99 -9.43 -32.56
CA TRP A 92 -1.13 -8.77 -31.58
C TRP A 92 -1.94 -8.16 -30.45
N ARG A 93 -3.07 -7.55 -30.77
CA ARG A 93 -3.98 -7.00 -29.75
C ARG A 93 -4.46 -8.08 -28.77
N THR A 94 -4.86 -9.27 -29.26
CA THR A 94 -5.28 -10.38 -28.42
C THR A 94 -4.13 -10.88 -27.55
N LEU A 95 -2.93 -11.00 -28.12
CA LEU A 95 -1.74 -11.41 -27.37
C LEU A 95 -1.41 -10.42 -26.24
N TYR A 96 -1.29 -9.13 -26.54
CA TYR A 96 -0.95 -8.12 -25.54
C TYR A 96 -2.04 -7.99 -24.47
N MET A 97 -3.32 -8.05 -24.82
CA MET A 97 -4.41 -8.10 -23.84
C MET A 97 -4.36 -9.34 -22.96
N GLY A 98 -3.99 -10.50 -23.54
CA GLY A 98 -3.76 -11.73 -22.78
C GLY A 98 -2.63 -11.57 -21.77
N VAL A 99 -1.47 -11.07 -22.21
CA VAL A 99 -0.31 -10.82 -21.34
C VAL A 99 -0.64 -9.80 -20.23
N THR A 100 -1.37 -8.74 -20.55
CA THR A 100 -1.81 -7.73 -19.58
C THR A 100 -2.68 -8.33 -18.47
N ASN A 101 -3.46 -9.38 -18.77
CA ASN A 101 -4.33 -10.01 -17.77
C ASN A 101 -3.59 -10.99 -16.85
N ILE A 102 -2.38 -11.47 -17.21
CA ILE A 102 -1.62 -12.44 -16.40
C ILE A 102 -1.39 -11.93 -14.96
N PRO A 103 -0.92 -10.69 -14.72
CA PRO A 103 -0.71 -10.20 -13.36
C PRO A 103 -1.98 -10.18 -12.51
N MET A 104 -3.14 -9.94 -13.13
CA MET A 104 -4.43 -9.88 -12.43
C MET A 104 -4.97 -11.27 -12.06
N MET A 105 -4.54 -12.31 -12.76
CA MET A 105 -4.97 -13.70 -12.51
C MET A 105 -4.07 -14.42 -11.52
N ASN A 106 -2.85 -13.92 -11.33
CA ASN A 106 -1.90 -14.50 -10.39
C ASN A 106 -2.27 -14.12 -8.95
N ALA A 107 -1.92 -15.00 -8.00
CA ALA A 107 -2.01 -14.68 -6.59
C ALA A 107 -1.03 -13.53 -6.24
N GLU A 108 -1.47 -12.58 -5.43
CA GLU A 108 -0.69 -11.41 -5.02
C GLU A 108 0.65 -11.80 -4.39
N ILE A 109 0.68 -12.90 -3.62
CA ILE A 109 1.91 -13.44 -3.02
C ILE A 109 2.93 -13.79 -4.10
N VAL A 110 2.50 -14.46 -5.18
CA VAL A 110 3.38 -14.84 -6.30
C VAL A 110 3.95 -13.60 -6.97
N MET A 111 3.12 -12.58 -7.16
CA MET A 111 3.56 -11.29 -7.70
C MET A 111 4.57 -10.59 -6.78
N GLY A 112 4.27 -10.50 -5.50
CA GLY A 112 5.14 -9.88 -4.50
C GLY A 112 6.51 -10.54 -4.43
N VAL A 113 6.55 -11.88 -4.30
CA VAL A 113 7.80 -12.65 -4.26
C VAL A 113 8.57 -12.52 -5.59
N SER A 114 7.89 -12.60 -6.74
CA SER A 114 8.54 -12.48 -8.05
C SER A 114 9.18 -11.10 -8.25
N LEU A 115 8.50 -10.03 -7.82
CA LEU A 115 9.03 -8.67 -7.89
C LEU A 115 10.20 -8.49 -6.93
N MET A 116 10.12 -9.02 -5.70
CA MET A 116 11.23 -9.03 -4.75
C MET A 116 12.47 -9.69 -5.37
N LEU A 117 12.33 -10.90 -5.89
CA LEU A 117 13.43 -11.63 -6.52
C LEU A 117 14.00 -10.89 -7.75
N LEU A 118 13.14 -10.24 -8.53
CA LEU A 118 13.58 -9.41 -9.65
C LEU A 118 14.41 -8.21 -9.18
N PHE A 119 13.96 -7.49 -8.15
CA PHE A 119 14.70 -6.35 -7.60
C PHE A 119 16.05 -6.80 -7.04
N ILE A 120 16.09 -7.93 -6.34
CA ILE A 120 17.33 -8.54 -5.85
C ILE A 120 18.26 -8.89 -7.01
N ALA A 121 17.77 -9.56 -8.06
CA ALA A 121 18.57 -9.89 -9.24
C ALA A 121 19.13 -8.65 -9.94
N CYS A 122 18.39 -7.55 -9.91
CA CYS A 122 18.83 -6.23 -10.41
C CYS A 122 19.74 -5.48 -9.43
N ARG A 123 20.09 -6.04 -8.29
CA ARG A 123 20.86 -5.42 -7.21
C ARG A 123 20.27 -4.09 -6.72
N MET A 124 18.95 -4.01 -6.71
CA MET A 124 18.24 -2.86 -6.15
C MET A 124 18.03 -3.07 -4.66
N THR A 125 18.38 -2.07 -3.86
CA THR A 125 18.03 -2.07 -2.43
C THR A 125 16.53 -1.93 -2.26
N LEU A 126 15.95 -2.80 -1.42
CA LEU A 126 14.52 -2.73 -1.13
C LEU A 126 14.21 -1.46 -0.32
N GLY A 127 13.12 -0.78 -0.65
CA GLY A 127 12.77 0.50 -0.05
C GLY A 127 11.60 1.19 -0.74
N PHE A 128 11.49 2.49 -0.58
CA PHE A 128 10.42 3.30 -1.20
C PHE A 128 10.36 3.15 -2.73
N GLY A 129 11.52 3.12 -3.40
CA GLY A 129 11.60 3.01 -4.87
C GLY A 129 11.07 1.66 -5.38
N THR A 130 11.40 0.57 -4.72
CA THR A 130 10.94 -0.78 -5.09
C THR A 130 9.45 -0.96 -4.85
N ILE A 131 8.90 -0.43 -3.74
CA ILE A 131 7.46 -0.38 -3.52
C ILE A 131 6.78 0.39 -4.64
N LEU A 132 7.27 1.59 -4.96
CA LEU A 132 6.69 2.44 -5.99
C LEU A 132 6.68 1.74 -7.37
N ILE A 133 7.78 1.14 -7.79
CA ILE A 133 7.89 0.42 -9.06
C ILE A 133 6.95 -0.80 -9.07
N ALA A 134 6.87 -1.55 -7.97
CA ALA A 134 5.97 -2.68 -7.83
C ALA A 134 4.51 -2.25 -8.00
N HIS A 135 4.11 -1.17 -7.30
CA HIS A 135 2.76 -0.61 -7.38
C HIS A 135 2.42 -0.07 -8.78
N ILE A 136 3.36 0.59 -9.46
CA ILE A 136 3.17 0.99 -10.85
C ILE A 136 2.92 -0.24 -11.72
N THR A 137 3.74 -1.28 -11.57
CA THR A 137 3.71 -2.48 -12.41
C THR A 137 2.38 -3.21 -12.30
N PHE A 138 1.88 -3.46 -11.10
CA PHE A 138 0.61 -4.19 -10.95
C PHE A 138 -0.61 -3.31 -11.26
N ASN A 139 -0.51 -1.99 -11.19
CA ASN A 139 -1.60 -1.06 -11.48
C ASN A 139 -1.84 -0.84 -12.99
N ILE A 140 -0.81 -0.98 -13.84
CA ILE A 140 -0.91 -0.78 -15.30
C ILE A 140 -2.06 -1.59 -15.94
N PRO A 141 -2.23 -2.90 -15.68
CA PRO A 141 -3.33 -3.70 -16.21
C PRO A 141 -4.72 -3.12 -15.91
N TYR A 142 -4.94 -2.67 -14.69
CA TYR A 142 -6.23 -2.11 -14.27
C TYR A 142 -6.58 -0.84 -15.04
N VAL A 143 -5.58 0.02 -15.28
CA VAL A 143 -5.75 1.23 -16.10
C VAL A 143 -6.06 0.86 -17.54
N ILE A 144 -5.32 -0.09 -18.14
CA ILE A 144 -5.55 -0.54 -19.52
C ILE A 144 -7.00 -1.04 -19.67
N LEU A 145 -7.48 -1.86 -18.72
CA LEU A 145 -8.84 -2.41 -18.75
C LEU A 145 -9.91 -1.34 -18.53
N SER A 146 -9.61 -0.27 -17.84
CA SER A 146 -10.55 0.85 -17.65
C SER A 146 -10.63 1.76 -18.88
N VAL A 147 -9.50 1.99 -19.56
CA VAL A 147 -9.40 2.89 -20.71
C VAL A 147 -9.82 2.22 -22.02
N ALA A 148 -9.46 0.94 -22.23
CA ALA A 148 -9.69 0.23 -23.49
C ALA A 148 -11.18 0.18 -23.93
N PRO A 149 -12.19 0.00 -23.05
CA PRO A 149 -13.59 0.06 -23.44
C PRO A 149 -14.00 1.45 -23.93
N LYS A 150 -13.48 2.53 -23.33
CA LYS A 150 -13.76 3.90 -23.74
C LYS A 150 -13.17 4.22 -25.11
N LEU A 151 -11.95 3.78 -25.38
CA LEU A 151 -11.34 3.87 -26.70
C LEU A 151 -12.15 3.15 -27.78
N LYS A 152 -12.76 1.99 -27.47
CA LYS A 152 -13.64 1.28 -28.41
C LYS A 152 -14.96 2.00 -28.68
N GLN A 153 -15.44 2.77 -27.71
CA GLN A 153 -16.69 3.55 -27.85
C GLN A 153 -16.47 4.86 -28.61
N THR A 154 -15.24 5.37 -28.65
CA THR A 154 -14.90 6.61 -29.38
C THR A 154 -15.06 6.39 -30.88
N ASN A 155 -15.80 7.27 -31.54
CA ASN A 155 -16.05 7.20 -32.98
C ASN A 155 -14.80 7.62 -33.75
N ARG A 156 -14.18 6.65 -34.44
CA ARG A 156 -12.97 6.84 -35.24
C ARG A 156 -13.15 7.88 -36.36
N HIS A 157 -14.33 7.99 -36.94
CA HIS A 157 -14.60 8.94 -38.01
C HIS A 157 -14.52 10.41 -37.56
N VAL A 158 -14.76 10.72 -36.29
CA VAL A 158 -14.58 12.07 -35.77
C VAL A 158 -13.10 12.47 -35.71
N TYR A 159 -12.23 11.51 -35.38
CA TYR A 159 -10.78 11.72 -35.43
C TYR A 159 -10.30 11.92 -36.88
N GLU A 160 -10.75 11.09 -37.81
CA GLU A 160 -10.42 11.18 -39.24
C GLU A 160 -10.91 12.52 -39.83
N ALA A 161 -12.13 12.91 -39.53
CA ALA A 161 -12.67 14.22 -39.96
C ALA A 161 -11.91 15.42 -39.42
N ALA A 162 -11.36 15.33 -38.21
CA ALA A 162 -10.49 16.38 -37.67
C ALA A 162 -9.16 16.47 -38.44
N LEU A 163 -8.60 15.36 -38.89
CA LEU A 163 -7.41 15.35 -39.74
C LEU A 163 -7.71 15.92 -41.13
N ASP A 164 -8.86 15.58 -41.73
CA ASP A 164 -9.30 16.10 -43.04
C ASP A 164 -9.48 17.62 -42.99
N LEU A 165 -9.89 18.16 -41.86
CA LEU A 165 -10.01 19.61 -41.62
C LEU A 165 -8.66 20.29 -41.33
N GLY A 166 -7.52 19.58 -41.50
CA GLY A 166 -6.17 20.11 -41.34
C GLY A 166 -5.62 20.13 -39.90
N ALA A 167 -6.26 19.44 -38.95
CA ALA A 167 -5.70 19.31 -37.61
C ALA A 167 -4.48 18.37 -37.63
N SER A 168 -3.41 18.74 -36.92
CA SER A 168 -2.29 17.81 -36.73
C SER A 168 -2.73 16.59 -35.88
N PRO A 169 -2.11 15.40 -36.04
CA PRO A 169 -2.49 14.19 -35.29
C PRO A 169 -2.55 14.38 -33.78
N LEU A 170 -1.59 15.11 -33.20
CA LEU A 170 -1.58 15.43 -31.77
C LEU A 170 -2.76 16.35 -31.38
N ASN A 171 -3.05 17.37 -32.17
CA ASN A 171 -4.18 18.25 -31.91
C ASN A 171 -5.52 17.52 -32.03
N ALA A 172 -5.69 16.67 -33.05
CA ALA A 172 -6.86 15.84 -33.21
C ALA A 172 -7.02 14.88 -32.03
N PHE A 173 -5.93 14.25 -31.58
CA PHE A 173 -5.96 13.40 -30.39
C PHE A 173 -6.40 14.17 -29.13
N PHE A 174 -5.70 15.25 -28.76
CA PHE A 174 -5.99 15.96 -27.51
C PHE A 174 -7.32 16.71 -27.50
N LYS A 175 -7.81 17.16 -28.67
CA LYS A 175 -9.09 17.92 -28.76
C LYS A 175 -10.30 17.03 -28.99
N VAL A 176 -10.13 15.85 -29.59
CA VAL A 176 -11.24 14.96 -29.98
C VAL A 176 -11.23 13.67 -29.18
N VAL A 177 -10.14 12.86 -29.27
CA VAL A 177 -10.10 11.53 -28.66
C VAL A 177 -9.97 11.61 -27.14
N PHE A 178 -8.99 12.42 -26.67
CA PHE A 178 -8.68 12.50 -25.25
C PHE A 178 -9.87 12.91 -24.35
N PRO A 179 -10.68 13.91 -24.71
CA PRO A 179 -11.88 14.27 -23.92
C PRO A 179 -12.90 13.13 -23.79
N ASP A 180 -13.03 12.31 -24.83
CA ASP A 180 -13.95 11.17 -24.84
C ASP A 180 -13.47 10.03 -23.92
N ILE A 181 -12.16 9.83 -23.82
CA ILE A 181 -11.59 8.76 -23.00
C ILE A 181 -11.30 9.19 -21.56
N VAL A 182 -11.31 10.51 -21.24
CA VAL A 182 -11.04 11.02 -19.86
C VAL A 182 -11.87 10.32 -18.79
N PRO A 183 -13.15 9.98 -18.96
CA PRO A 183 -13.87 9.23 -17.95
C PRO A 183 -13.26 7.85 -17.67
N GLY A 184 -12.77 7.17 -18.71
CA GLY A 184 -12.05 5.89 -18.57
C GLY A 184 -10.69 6.05 -17.90
N VAL A 185 -9.95 7.09 -18.25
CA VAL A 185 -8.66 7.43 -17.65
C VAL A 185 -8.83 7.74 -16.15
N LEU A 186 -9.85 8.55 -15.80
CA LEU A 186 -10.14 8.87 -14.40
C LEU A 186 -10.57 7.63 -13.60
N SER A 187 -11.42 6.78 -14.19
CA SER A 187 -11.80 5.51 -13.56
C SER A 187 -10.60 4.60 -13.36
N GLY A 188 -9.69 4.52 -14.33
CA GLY A 188 -8.45 3.77 -14.23
C GLY A 188 -7.53 4.31 -13.13
N PHE A 189 -7.38 5.62 -13.03
CA PHE A 189 -6.63 6.27 -11.96
C PHE A 189 -7.22 5.96 -10.58
N MET A 190 -8.53 6.08 -10.42
CA MET A 190 -9.20 5.82 -9.15
C MET A 190 -9.09 4.35 -8.74
N LEU A 191 -9.22 3.43 -9.71
CA LEU A 191 -9.03 2.00 -9.44
C LEU A 191 -7.59 1.70 -9.01
N ALA A 192 -6.59 2.18 -9.75
CA ALA A 192 -5.19 2.04 -9.42
C ALA A 192 -4.84 2.65 -8.04
N PHE A 193 -5.39 3.83 -7.73
CA PHE A 193 -5.22 4.49 -6.44
C PHE A 193 -5.80 3.64 -5.31
N THR A 194 -7.02 3.13 -5.47
CA THR A 194 -7.66 2.28 -4.45
C THR A 194 -6.90 0.97 -4.24
N MET A 195 -6.50 0.30 -5.33
CA MET A 195 -5.72 -0.95 -5.25
C MET A 195 -4.37 -0.75 -4.57
N SER A 196 -3.75 0.43 -4.74
CA SER A 196 -2.48 0.75 -4.10
C SER A 196 -2.63 1.16 -2.63
N LEU A 197 -3.81 1.66 -2.21
CA LEU A 197 -4.07 2.08 -0.83
C LEU A 197 -4.15 0.89 0.14
N ASP A 198 -4.79 -0.18 -0.27
CA ASP A 198 -5.07 -1.35 0.58
C ASP A 198 -4.11 -2.52 0.34
N ASP A 199 -3.15 -2.36 -0.58
CA ASP A 199 -2.16 -3.38 -0.83
C ASP A 199 -1.29 -3.63 0.42
N PHE A 200 -1.29 -4.89 0.84
CA PHE A 200 -0.45 -5.40 1.89
C PHE A 200 0.65 -6.30 1.31
N VAL A 201 0.26 -7.22 0.44
CA VAL A 201 1.10 -8.35 0.06
C VAL A 201 2.31 -7.91 -0.76
N ILE A 202 2.10 -7.14 -1.81
CA ILE A 202 3.19 -6.68 -2.68
C ILE A 202 4.11 -5.76 -1.90
N THR A 203 3.54 -4.84 -1.10
CA THR A 203 4.31 -3.95 -0.23
C THR A 203 5.17 -4.74 0.75
N HIS A 204 4.61 -5.77 1.41
CA HIS A 204 5.33 -6.57 2.41
C HIS A 204 6.61 -7.21 1.86
N PHE A 205 6.56 -7.71 0.62
CA PHE A 205 7.73 -8.32 -0.03
C PHE A 205 8.71 -7.31 -0.64
N THR A 206 8.26 -6.11 -0.98
CA THR A 206 9.07 -5.12 -1.72
C THR A 206 9.54 -3.94 -0.86
N LYS A 207 9.09 -3.84 0.40
CA LYS A 207 9.53 -2.81 1.34
C LYS A 207 10.94 -3.08 1.88
N GLY A 208 11.64 -2.01 2.22
CA GLY A 208 12.88 -2.02 2.99
C GLY A 208 12.66 -1.70 4.47
N PRO A 209 13.72 -1.77 5.28
CA PRO A 209 13.67 -1.46 6.70
C PRO A 209 13.20 -0.04 6.97
N GLY A 210 12.39 0.12 8.01
CA GLY A 210 11.91 1.42 8.47
C GLY A 210 10.88 2.08 7.56
N ILE A 211 10.44 1.43 6.48
CA ILE A 211 9.40 1.94 5.58
C ILE A 211 8.16 1.07 5.71
N ASP A 212 7.13 1.62 6.30
CA ASP A 212 5.83 0.95 6.42
C ASP A 212 4.75 1.69 5.65
N THR A 213 3.84 0.92 5.06
CA THR A 213 2.53 1.41 4.65
C THR A 213 1.52 1.14 5.75
N LEU A 214 0.38 1.80 5.65
CA LEU A 214 -0.68 1.64 6.62
C LEU A 214 -1.16 0.18 6.73
N SER A 215 -1.27 -0.51 5.59
CA SER A 215 -1.67 -1.92 5.54
C SER A 215 -0.66 -2.84 6.24
N THR A 216 0.65 -2.62 6.03
CA THR A 216 1.71 -3.38 6.72
C THR A 216 1.75 -3.05 8.21
N LYS A 217 1.57 -1.78 8.59
CA LYS A 217 1.52 -1.37 10.00
C LYS A 217 0.30 -1.93 10.73
N ILE A 218 -0.89 -1.86 10.12
CA ILE A 218 -2.11 -2.46 10.68
C ILE A 218 -1.92 -3.96 10.90
N TYR A 219 -1.35 -4.66 9.93
CA TYR A 219 -1.11 -6.09 10.02
C TYR A 219 -0.21 -6.44 11.21
N THR A 220 0.90 -5.73 11.37
CA THR A 220 1.82 -5.90 12.50
C THR A 220 1.14 -5.62 13.84
N GLU A 221 0.38 -4.51 13.94
CA GLU A 221 -0.33 -4.15 15.17
C GLU A 221 -1.49 -5.11 15.51
N VAL A 222 -2.17 -5.66 14.49
CA VAL A 222 -3.23 -6.66 14.71
C VAL A 222 -2.67 -7.94 15.31
N ARG A 223 -1.45 -8.35 14.94
CA ARG A 223 -0.76 -9.51 15.52
C ARG A 223 -0.38 -9.30 16.98
N LYS A 224 0.08 -8.10 17.33
CA LYS A 224 0.43 -7.71 18.73
C LYS A 224 -0.79 -7.54 19.63
N GLY A 225 -1.98 -7.73 19.09
CA GLY A 225 -3.22 -7.44 19.78
C GLY A 225 -3.80 -6.11 19.34
N ILE A 226 -5.06 -6.11 18.88
CA ILE A 226 -5.69 -4.92 18.31
C ILE A 226 -5.88 -3.85 19.38
N LYS A 227 -5.08 -2.81 19.31
CA LYS A 227 -5.23 -1.61 20.14
C LYS A 227 -6.46 -0.80 19.68
N PRO A 228 -7.13 -0.07 20.58
CA PRO A 228 -8.28 0.76 20.21
C PRO A 228 -7.96 1.86 19.17
N GLU A 229 -6.72 2.31 19.11
CA GLU A 229 -6.22 3.26 18.09
C GLU A 229 -6.38 2.72 16.67
N ILE A 230 -6.20 1.41 16.47
CA ILE A 230 -6.38 0.77 15.16
C ILE A 230 -7.86 0.80 14.74
N ASN A 231 -8.79 0.68 15.69
CA ASN A 231 -10.22 0.83 15.38
C ASN A 231 -10.53 2.27 14.92
N ALA A 232 -9.91 3.27 15.56
CA ALA A 232 -10.05 4.69 15.17
C ALA A 232 -9.47 4.93 13.77
N LEU A 233 -8.28 4.38 13.49
CA LEU A 233 -7.63 4.45 12.18
C LEU A 233 -8.49 3.82 11.08
N SER A 234 -8.97 2.59 11.28
CA SER A 234 -9.84 1.90 10.34
C SER A 234 -11.13 2.67 10.08
N THR A 235 -11.69 3.32 11.11
CA THR A 235 -12.87 4.19 10.99
C THR A 235 -12.60 5.40 10.11
N ILE A 236 -11.48 6.10 10.33
CA ILE A 236 -11.10 7.27 9.50
C ILE A 236 -10.89 6.84 8.05
N MET A 237 -10.19 5.73 7.81
CA MET A 237 -9.98 5.21 6.46
C MET A 237 -11.29 4.89 5.76
N PHE A 238 -12.17 4.13 6.43
CA PHE A 238 -13.46 3.77 5.85
C PHE A 238 -14.30 5.00 5.50
N VAL A 239 -14.39 5.97 6.42
CA VAL A 239 -15.14 7.21 6.20
C VAL A 239 -14.51 8.02 5.05
N THR A 240 -13.18 8.10 4.98
CA THR A 240 -12.48 8.81 3.91
C THR A 240 -12.77 8.18 2.54
N VAL A 241 -12.64 6.86 2.43
CA VAL A 241 -12.94 6.14 1.18
C VAL A 241 -14.42 6.27 0.82
N LEU A 242 -15.33 6.16 1.79
CA LEU A 242 -16.76 6.32 1.56
C LEU A 242 -17.10 7.72 1.03
N VAL A 243 -16.52 8.77 1.64
CA VAL A 243 -16.70 10.16 1.19
C VAL A 243 -16.16 10.35 -0.22
N LEU A 244 -14.97 9.81 -0.52
CA LEU A 244 -14.39 9.86 -1.87
C LEU A 244 -15.28 9.15 -2.88
N LEU A 245 -15.80 7.96 -2.58
CA LEU A 245 -16.71 7.22 -3.43
C LEU A 245 -18.01 8.00 -3.68
N ILE A 246 -18.60 8.60 -2.65
CA ILE A 246 -19.80 9.43 -2.78
C ILE A 246 -19.51 10.63 -3.68
N LEU A 247 -18.39 11.33 -3.48
CA LEU A 247 -18.01 12.49 -4.28
C LEU A 247 -17.80 12.14 -5.77
N ILE A 248 -17.22 10.96 -6.04
CA ILE A 248 -17.00 10.47 -7.40
C ILE A 248 -18.32 10.08 -8.06
N ASN A 249 -19.18 9.34 -7.34
CA ASN A 249 -20.46 8.84 -7.88
C ASN A 249 -21.57 9.90 -7.93
N TYR A 250 -21.43 10.98 -7.17
CA TYR A 250 -22.40 12.09 -7.17
C TYR A 250 -22.27 12.99 -8.42
N SER A 251 -21.58 12.55 -9.47
CA SER A 251 -21.65 13.16 -10.79
C SER A 251 -23.04 12.90 -11.37
N PRO A 252 -23.90 13.91 -11.56
CA PRO A 252 -25.16 13.68 -12.24
C PRO A 252 -24.85 13.14 -13.64
N GLU A 253 -25.29 11.92 -13.92
CA GLU A 253 -25.45 11.47 -15.30
C GLU A 253 -26.29 12.52 -16.01
N GLU A 254 -25.77 13.14 -17.06
CA GLU A 254 -26.61 13.82 -18.05
C GLU A 254 -27.48 12.71 -18.65
N LYS A 255 -28.70 12.54 -18.10
CA LYS A 255 -29.76 11.81 -18.79
C LYS A 255 -29.92 12.52 -20.13
N GLU A 256 -29.64 11.81 -21.21
CA GLU A 256 -30.09 12.15 -22.55
C GLU A 256 -31.62 12.19 -22.52
N ASP A 257 -32.18 13.34 -22.13
CA ASP A 257 -33.56 13.62 -22.38
C ASP A 257 -33.71 13.98 -23.88
N THR A 258 -33.98 12.94 -24.67
CA THR A 258 -34.67 13.08 -25.95
C THR A 258 -36.06 13.72 -25.73
N LYS A 259 -36.09 15.01 -25.62
CA LYS A 259 -37.29 15.84 -26.02
C LYS A 259 -36.96 17.33 -26.10
N THR A 260 -36.99 17.82 -27.33
CA THR A 260 -37.17 19.21 -27.76
C THR A 260 -37.94 20.09 -26.79
N LYS A 261 -37.33 21.22 -26.37
CA LYS A 261 -37.91 22.59 -26.55
C LYS A 261 -36.98 23.67 -26.00
N LYS A 262 -36.77 24.68 -26.83
CA LYS A 262 -36.09 25.95 -26.59
C LYS A 262 -36.53 26.63 -25.29
N LYS A 263 -35.59 26.87 -24.36
CA LYS A 263 -35.59 28.10 -23.53
C LYS A 263 -34.13 28.46 -23.23
N ARG A 264 -33.72 29.62 -23.75
CA ARG A 264 -32.47 30.30 -23.43
C ARG A 264 -32.48 30.67 -21.93
N ALA A 265 -31.84 29.88 -21.07
CA ALA A 265 -31.47 30.31 -19.75
C ALA A 265 -29.92 30.47 -19.72
N LYS A 266 -29.45 31.60 -19.21
CA LYS A 266 -28.02 31.93 -19.07
C LYS A 266 -27.27 30.76 -18.42
N LYS A 267 -26.45 30.05 -19.20
CA LYS A 267 -25.54 29.02 -18.70
C LYS A 267 -24.53 29.69 -17.77
N PRO A 268 -24.43 29.25 -16.48
CA PRO A 268 -23.26 29.59 -15.68
C PRO A 268 -22.02 29.02 -16.37
N SER A 269 -20.98 29.83 -16.49
CA SER A 269 -19.78 29.50 -17.26
C SER A 269 -19.27 28.09 -16.91
N LYS A 270 -19.20 27.23 -17.94
CA LYS A 270 -18.71 25.84 -17.82
C LYS A 270 -17.34 25.77 -17.10
N VAL A 271 -16.53 26.80 -17.20
CA VAL A 271 -15.21 26.96 -16.58
C VAL A 271 -15.29 26.95 -15.03
N LYS A 272 -16.28 27.69 -14.45
CA LYS A 272 -16.43 27.74 -12.99
C LYS A 272 -16.84 26.39 -12.35
N LYS A 273 -17.70 25.62 -13.07
CA LYS A 273 -18.12 24.28 -12.63
C LYS A 273 -17.00 23.25 -12.76
N ILE A 274 -16.19 23.35 -13.81
CA ILE A 274 -15.03 22.47 -14.03
C ILE A 274 -13.92 22.78 -13.02
N LEU A 275 -13.67 24.07 -12.76
CA LEU A 275 -12.66 24.50 -11.80
C LEU A 275 -13.00 24.06 -10.37
N LEU A 276 -14.25 24.27 -9.92
CA LEU A 276 -14.68 23.90 -8.57
C LEU A 276 -14.75 22.38 -8.36
N ARG A 277 -15.04 21.62 -9.41
CA ARG A 277 -15.32 20.18 -9.35
C ARG A 277 -14.11 19.29 -9.59
N ARG A 278 -13.08 19.80 -10.28
CA ARG A 278 -11.87 19.04 -10.63
C ARG A 278 -10.62 19.58 -9.96
N VAL A 279 -10.53 20.87 -9.70
CA VAL A 279 -9.34 21.51 -9.13
C VAL A 279 -9.32 21.37 -7.61
N ILE A 280 -10.45 21.51 -6.92
CA ILE A 280 -10.50 21.41 -5.45
C ILE A 280 -10.04 20.04 -4.93
N PRO A 281 -10.54 18.89 -5.42
CA PRO A 281 -10.05 17.59 -4.93
C PRO A 281 -8.57 17.38 -5.22
N VAL A 282 -8.11 17.80 -6.41
CA VAL A 282 -6.69 17.71 -6.79
C VAL A 282 -5.83 18.64 -5.93
N THR A 283 -6.31 19.86 -5.63
CA THR A 283 -5.57 20.81 -4.78
C THR A 283 -5.51 20.32 -3.32
N ILE A 284 -6.59 19.74 -2.81
CA ILE A 284 -6.60 19.12 -1.47
C ILE A 284 -5.63 17.93 -1.43
N CYS A 285 -5.64 17.04 -2.45
CA CYS A 285 -4.67 15.96 -2.56
C CYS A 285 -3.22 16.48 -2.63
N VAL A 286 -2.96 17.52 -3.43
CA VAL A 286 -1.62 18.11 -3.56
C VAL A 286 -1.17 18.77 -2.27
N LEU A 287 -2.05 19.48 -1.56
CA LEU A 287 -1.73 20.07 -0.26
C LEU A 287 -1.50 19.00 0.81
N PHE A 288 -2.27 17.91 0.77
CA PHE A 288 -2.08 16.78 1.67
C PHE A 288 -0.76 16.05 1.38
N LEU A 289 -0.42 15.87 0.10
CA LEU A 289 0.85 15.28 -0.35
C LEU A 289 2.04 16.18 0.01
N TYR A 290 1.90 17.49 -0.13
CA TYR A 290 2.94 18.46 0.22
C TYR A 290 3.18 18.46 1.74
N GLY A 291 2.12 18.46 2.54
CA GLY A 291 2.21 18.33 4.00
C GLY A 291 2.86 17.01 4.42
N GLY A 292 2.49 15.90 3.77
CA GLY A 292 3.08 14.60 4.01
C GLY A 292 4.55 14.50 3.58
N PHE A 293 4.91 15.09 2.44
CA PHE A 293 6.30 15.15 1.99
C PHE A 293 7.18 15.97 2.94
N TYR A 294 6.64 17.07 3.45
CA TYR A 294 7.35 17.91 4.43
C TYR A 294 7.56 17.16 5.75
N TYR A 295 6.53 16.45 6.23
CA TYR A 295 6.61 15.64 7.45
C TYR A 295 7.55 14.43 7.28
N SER A 296 7.48 13.72 6.15
CA SER A 296 8.36 12.58 5.83
C SER A 296 9.82 12.98 5.66
N ARG A 297 10.10 14.23 5.30
CA ARG A 297 11.47 14.74 5.16
C ARG A 297 12.15 14.96 6.52
N GLU A 298 11.41 15.33 7.55
CA GLU A 298 11.94 15.44 8.92
C GLU A 298 12.19 14.05 9.54
N SER A 299 11.35 13.06 9.26
CA SER A 299 11.51 11.70 9.80
C SER A 299 12.54 10.85 9.07
N ASN A 300 12.90 11.19 7.83
CA ASN A 300 13.89 10.50 7.00
C ASN A 300 15.28 11.16 6.99
N VAL A 301 15.62 11.93 7.99
CA VAL A 301 17.03 12.25 8.21
C VAL A 301 17.68 10.92 8.61
N MET A 302 18.36 10.30 7.65
CA MET A 302 19.27 9.18 7.90
C MET A 302 20.36 9.69 8.85
N ASN A 303 20.10 9.62 10.13
CA ASN A 303 21.16 9.66 11.11
C ASN A 303 21.96 8.37 10.96
N SER A 304 23.27 8.48 10.91
CA SER A 304 24.24 7.39 10.82
C SER A 304 24.22 6.45 12.04
N ASP A 305 23.42 6.76 13.05
CA ASP A 305 23.39 6.05 14.33
C ASP A 305 22.05 5.33 14.53
N LYS A 306 21.68 4.47 13.57
CA LYS A 306 20.51 3.60 13.70
C LYS A 306 20.93 2.15 13.67
N VAL A 307 20.34 1.33 14.56
CA VAL A 307 20.50 -0.13 14.57
C VAL A 307 19.24 -0.77 14.00
N VAL A 308 19.39 -1.59 12.97
CA VAL A 308 18.29 -2.30 12.32
C VAL A 308 18.21 -3.71 12.88
N VAL A 309 17.13 -3.99 13.62
CA VAL A 309 16.87 -5.28 14.27
C VAL A 309 15.76 -6.01 13.52
N TYR A 310 15.99 -7.29 13.15
CA TYR A 310 15.01 -8.13 12.47
C TYR A 310 14.73 -9.38 13.30
N ASN A 311 13.56 -9.44 13.90
CA ASN A 311 13.19 -10.43 14.89
C ASN A 311 11.84 -11.08 14.57
N TRP A 312 11.52 -12.16 15.28
CA TRP A 312 10.17 -12.75 15.29
C TRP A 312 9.16 -11.77 15.88
N GLY A 313 7.93 -11.84 15.40
CA GLY A 313 6.83 -11.11 16.03
C GLY A 313 6.62 -11.52 17.49
N GLU A 314 6.37 -10.54 18.38
CA GLU A 314 6.07 -10.74 19.80
C GLU A 314 7.19 -11.30 20.70
N TYR A 315 8.43 -11.38 20.19
CA TYR A 315 9.55 -11.89 20.98
C TYR A 315 10.29 -10.83 21.79
N LEU A 316 10.02 -9.56 21.55
CA LEU A 316 10.65 -8.43 22.27
C LEU A 316 9.60 -7.43 22.75
N ASP A 317 9.67 -7.07 24.03
CA ASP A 317 8.83 -6.01 24.58
C ASP A 317 9.27 -4.65 23.99
N PRO A 318 8.36 -3.84 23.41
CA PRO A 318 8.70 -2.51 22.91
C PRO A 318 9.34 -1.57 23.94
N GLU A 319 9.08 -1.77 25.24
CA GLU A 319 9.71 -0.98 26.29
C GLU A 319 11.23 -1.19 26.32
N VAL A 320 11.72 -2.38 25.97
CA VAL A 320 13.17 -2.69 25.92
C VAL A 320 13.86 -1.87 24.82
N LEU A 321 13.18 -1.66 23.69
CA LEU A 321 13.70 -0.81 22.62
C LEU A 321 13.84 0.64 23.10
N THR A 322 12.81 1.16 23.74
CA THR A 322 12.83 2.53 24.30
C THR A 322 13.92 2.69 25.36
N MET A 323 14.09 1.69 26.24
CA MET A 323 15.17 1.70 27.23
C MET A 323 16.56 1.73 26.57
N PHE A 324 16.75 0.95 25.50
CA PHE A 324 18.01 0.95 24.75
C PHE A 324 18.27 2.31 24.09
N GLU A 325 17.26 2.89 23.47
CA GLU A 325 17.35 4.22 22.82
C GLU A 325 17.66 5.32 23.84
N GLU A 326 17.03 5.27 25.01
CA GLU A 326 17.29 6.25 26.10
C GLU A 326 18.69 6.09 26.69
N GLU A 327 19.19 4.85 26.85
CA GLU A 327 20.49 4.57 27.44
C GLU A 327 21.65 4.87 26.47
N THR A 328 21.48 4.57 25.19
CA THR A 328 22.56 4.62 24.19
C THR A 328 22.51 5.86 23.30
N GLY A 329 21.34 6.49 23.16
CA GLY A 329 21.11 7.56 22.19
C GLY A 329 21.08 7.06 20.73
N ILE A 330 20.97 5.74 20.50
CA ILE A 330 20.93 5.12 19.19
C ILE A 330 19.49 4.72 18.87
N ASP A 331 18.93 5.22 17.77
CA ASP A 331 17.60 4.85 17.31
C ASP A 331 17.53 3.39 16.83
N VAL A 332 16.49 2.66 17.19
CA VAL A 332 16.27 1.28 16.76
C VAL A 332 15.19 1.18 15.69
N VAL A 333 15.55 0.67 14.52
CA VAL A 333 14.60 0.27 13.49
C VAL A 333 14.26 -1.20 13.69
N TYR A 334 13.13 -1.47 14.35
CA TYR A 334 12.70 -2.83 14.65
C TYR A 334 11.74 -3.35 13.59
N GLU A 335 12.12 -4.44 12.95
CA GLU A 335 11.30 -5.15 11.97
C GLU A 335 11.00 -6.57 12.42
N GLU A 336 9.87 -7.10 11.97
CA GLU A 336 9.41 -8.44 12.29
C GLU A 336 9.30 -9.30 11.03
N PHE A 337 9.64 -10.58 11.16
CA PHE A 337 9.42 -11.57 10.13
C PHE A 337 8.53 -12.71 10.62
N GLU A 338 7.93 -13.42 9.69
CA GLU A 338 6.98 -14.48 10.00
C GLU A 338 7.61 -15.86 9.93
N THR A 339 8.52 -16.06 8.98
CA THR A 339 9.18 -17.34 8.75
C THR A 339 10.63 -17.14 8.31
N ASN A 340 11.48 -18.12 8.61
CA ASN A 340 12.87 -18.13 8.16
C ASN A 340 12.99 -18.13 6.62
N GLU A 341 11.98 -18.64 5.90
CA GLU A 341 11.94 -18.68 4.45
C GLU A 341 11.73 -17.27 3.83
N ILE A 342 11.15 -16.33 4.58
CA ILE A 342 11.05 -14.92 4.20
C ILE A 342 12.33 -14.17 4.58
N LEU A 343 12.89 -14.46 5.75
CA LEU A 343 14.10 -13.83 6.27
C LEU A 343 15.31 -14.17 5.40
N TYR A 344 15.55 -15.45 5.09
CA TYR A 344 16.76 -15.90 4.41
C TYR A 344 16.99 -15.25 3.03
N PRO A 345 16.00 -15.19 2.10
CA PRO A 345 16.19 -14.53 0.82
C PRO A 345 16.52 -13.04 0.93
N LYS A 346 15.94 -12.34 1.91
CA LYS A 346 16.23 -10.92 2.13
C LYS A 346 17.68 -10.68 2.56
N ILE A 347 18.22 -11.54 3.44
CA ILE A 347 19.60 -11.43 3.92
C ILE A 347 20.58 -11.92 2.87
N SER A 348 20.37 -13.12 2.33
CA SER A 348 21.29 -13.72 1.35
C SER A 348 21.43 -12.91 0.05
N SER A 349 20.44 -12.08 -0.26
CA SER A 349 20.50 -11.20 -1.42
C SER A 349 21.39 -9.97 -1.22
N GLY A 350 21.71 -9.60 0.02
CA GLY A 350 22.40 -8.36 0.34
C GLY A 350 21.57 -7.10 -0.01
N ALA A 351 20.26 -7.25 -0.30
CA ALA A 351 19.40 -6.14 -0.66
C ALA A 351 19.07 -5.24 0.54
N ILE A 352 19.22 -5.77 1.75
CA ILE A 352 18.99 -5.09 3.01
C ILE A 352 20.14 -5.41 3.95
N ALA A 353 20.69 -4.40 4.59
CA ALA A 353 21.63 -4.57 5.70
C ALA A 353 20.84 -4.58 7.01
N TYR A 354 20.91 -5.68 7.73
CA TYR A 354 20.43 -5.80 9.10
C TYR A 354 21.64 -5.87 10.02
N ASP A 355 21.59 -5.16 11.16
CA ASP A 355 22.66 -5.18 12.14
C ASP A 355 22.50 -6.36 13.13
N VAL A 356 21.26 -6.64 13.51
CA VAL A 356 20.91 -7.75 14.41
C VAL A 356 19.73 -8.53 13.83
N ILE A 357 19.88 -9.85 13.80
CA ILE A 357 18.83 -10.77 13.35
C ILE A 357 18.61 -11.87 14.39
N CYS A 358 17.38 -12.33 14.55
CA CYS A 358 17.03 -13.40 15.49
C CYS A 358 16.32 -14.57 14.78
N PRO A 359 17.00 -15.35 13.93
CA PRO A 359 16.44 -16.52 13.26
C PRO A 359 16.41 -17.75 14.19
N SER A 360 15.78 -18.83 13.71
CA SER A 360 15.91 -20.12 14.37
C SER A 360 17.32 -20.72 14.22
N ASP A 361 17.69 -21.60 15.11
CA ASP A 361 18.99 -22.27 15.21
C ASP A 361 19.46 -22.92 13.90
N TYR A 362 18.63 -23.73 13.23
CA TYR A 362 18.95 -24.33 11.94
C TYR A 362 19.22 -23.30 10.84
N MET A 363 18.61 -22.13 10.95
CA MET A 363 18.82 -21.04 10.00
C MET A 363 20.15 -20.33 10.28
N ILE A 364 20.56 -20.22 11.56
CA ILE A 364 21.89 -19.72 11.94
C ILE A 364 22.96 -20.59 11.29
N GLN A 365 22.87 -21.92 11.44
CA GLN A 365 23.79 -22.85 10.81
C GLN A 365 23.88 -22.61 9.30
N ARG A 366 22.75 -22.54 8.62
CA ARG A 366 22.70 -22.27 7.18
C ARG A 366 23.33 -20.94 6.79
N MET A 367 23.18 -19.92 7.62
CA MET A 367 23.76 -18.59 7.37
C MET A 367 25.27 -18.59 7.58
N ILE A 368 25.78 -19.32 8.57
CA ILE A 368 27.24 -19.53 8.78
C ILE A 368 27.83 -20.24 7.56
N GLU A 369 27.21 -21.32 7.09
CA GLU A 369 27.67 -22.07 5.90
C GLU A 369 27.73 -21.23 4.62
N ASN A 370 26.98 -20.11 4.57
CA ASN A 370 26.94 -19.20 3.42
C ASN A 370 27.62 -17.84 3.67
N ASP A 371 28.42 -17.73 4.72
CA ASP A 371 29.20 -16.51 5.07
C ASP A 371 28.31 -15.25 5.19
N LEU A 372 27.11 -15.39 5.76
CA LEU A 372 26.13 -14.29 5.88
C LEU A 372 26.16 -13.59 7.24
N LEU A 373 26.89 -14.12 8.22
CA LEU A 373 26.95 -13.60 9.58
C LEU A 373 28.35 -13.06 9.89
N ALA A 374 28.39 -11.96 10.64
CA ALA A 374 29.63 -11.41 11.18
C ALA A 374 29.97 -12.07 12.52
N GLU A 375 31.26 -12.24 12.80
CA GLU A 375 31.73 -12.72 14.11
C GLU A 375 31.39 -11.69 15.21
N ILE A 376 30.89 -12.19 16.33
CA ILE A 376 30.55 -11.39 17.50
C ILE A 376 31.81 -11.14 18.35
N ASN A 377 32.11 -9.89 18.66
CA ASN A 377 33.11 -9.53 19.63
C ASN A 377 32.51 -9.56 21.04
N PHE A 378 32.71 -10.66 21.76
CA PHE A 378 32.17 -10.87 23.11
C PHE A 378 32.77 -9.93 24.16
N ASP A 379 33.90 -9.32 23.91
CA ASP A 379 34.51 -8.34 24.84
C ASP A 379 33.61 -7.08 24.95
N ASN A 380 32.81 -6.80 23.89
CA ASN A 380 31.86 -5.71 23.85
C ASN A 380 30.50 -6.08 24.47
N ILE A 381 30.28 -7.34 24.87
CA ILE A 381 29.01 -7.84 25.39
C ILE A 381 29.20 -8.38 26.83
N PRO A 382 29.41 -7.52 27.85
CA PRO A 382 29.70 -7.97 29.22
C PRO A 382 28.55 -8.78 29.84
N ASN A 383 27.34 -8.64 29.32
CA ASN A 383 26.14 -9.33 29.80
C ASN A 383 26.03 -10.78 29.34
N VAL A 384 26.87 -11.25 28.41
CA VAL A 384 26.88 -12.65 27.95
C VAL A 384 27.12 -13.62 29.12
N LYS A 385 27.83 -13.19 30.17
CA LYS A 385 28.05 -13.97 31.39
C LYS A 385 26.78 -14.34 32.15
N ASN A 386 25.67 -13.64 31.87
CA ASN A 386 24.38 -13.89 32.50
C ASN A 386 23.59 -15.01 31.80
N ILE A 387 24.06 -15.46 30.63
CA ILE A 387 23.48 -16.60 29.90
C ILE A 387 23.98 -17.89 30.53
N GLY A 388 23.08 -18.81 30.86
CA GLY A 388 23.39 -20.09 31.43
C GLY A 388 24.30 -20.89 30.51
N LYS A 389 25.32 -21.56 31.11
CA LYS A 389 26.31 -22.36 30.35
C LYS A 389 25.65 -23.46 29.52
N ASP A 390 24.58 -24.04 30.01
CA ASP A 390 23.85 -25.11 29.33
C ASP A 390 23.24 -24.63 27.99
N TYR A 391 22.77 -23.41 27.95
CA TYR A 391 22.23 -22.81 26.69
C TYR A 391 23.33 -22.50 25.68
N MET A 392 24.47 -22.01 26.14
CA MET A 392 25.66 -21.79 25.31
C MET A 392 26.25 -23.10 24.78
N GLU A 393 26.17 -24.20 25.55
CA GLU A 393 26.62 -25.51 25.11
C GLU A 393 25.67 -26.12 24.07
N GLN A 394 24.37 -25.94 24.22
CA GLN A 394 23.40 -26.40 23.25
C GLN A 394 23.50 -25.64 21.93
N SER A 395 23.76 -24.35 21.95
CA SER A 395 23.90 -23.54 20.72
C SER A 395 25.07 -23.97 19.84
N ARG A 396 26.10 -24.69 20.43
CA ARG A 396 27.22 -25.26 19.67
C ARG A 396 26.81 -26.29 18.62
N GLN A 397 25.61 -26.82 18.70
CA GLN A 397 25.11 -27.73 17.66
C GLN A 397 24.92 -27.02 16.32
N PHE A 398 24.67 -25.73 16.34
CA PHE A 398 24.39 -24.90 15.17
C PHE A 398 25.47 -23.85 14.90
N ASP A 399 26.17 -23.40 15.95
CA ASP A 399 27.35 -22.52 15.93
C ASP A 399 28.47 -23.15 16.75
N PRO A 400 29.31 -24.03 16.17
CA PRO A 400 30.25 -24.91 16.92
C PRO A 400 31.20 -24.17 17.83
N GLU A 401 31.60 -22.97 17.48
CA GLU A 401 32.51 -22.14 18.26
C GLU A 401 31.81 -21.03 19.04
N ASN A 402 30.46 -20.92 18.94
CA ASN A 402 29.64 -19.81 19.47
C ASN A 402 30.21 -18.45 19.09
N LYS A 403 30.63 -18.28 17.83
CA LYS A 403 31.21 -17.03 17.35
C LYS A 403 30.21 -16.08 16.74
N TYR A 404 29.10 -16.61 16.22
CA TYR A 404 28.16 -15.86 15.38
C TYR A 404 26.82 -15.61 16.06
N SER A 405 26.54 -16.30 17.16
CA SER A 405 25.23 -16.26 17.78
C SER A 405 25.26 -16.25 19.30
N VAL A 406 24.18 -15.71 19.86
CA VAL A 406 23.90 -15.72 21.31
C VAL A 406 22.50 -16.29 21.49
N PRO A 407 22.30 -17.32 22.36
CA PRO A 407 20.98 -17.85 22.66
C PRO A 407 20.05 -16.76 23.22
N TYR A 408 18.86 -16.60 22.62
CA TYR A 408 17.91 -15.58 23.00
C TYR A 408 16.67 -16.17 23.67
N CYS A 409 16.01 -17.12 23.02
CA CYS A 409 14.77 -17.70 23.49
C CYS A 409 14.77 -19.22 23.24
N TRP A 410 14.22 -19.97 24.17
CA TRP A 410 14.01 -21.40 24.03
C TRP A 410 12.54 -21.63 23.60
N GLY A 411 12.32 -22.34 22.48
CA GLY A 411 11.01 -22.74 21.97
C GLY A 411 10.97 -24.20 21.58
#